data_804434c1c1066e1f19383b4eefaaf1e4
#
_entry.id   804434c1c1066e1f19383b4eefaaf1e4
#
_cell.length_a   1.000
_cell.length_b   1.000
_cell.length_c   1.000
_cell.angle_alpha   90.00
_cell.angle_beta   90.00
_cell.angle_gamma   90.00
#
_symmetry.space_group_name_H-M   'P 1'
#
loop_
_entity.id
_entity.type
_entity.pdbx_description
1 polymer ?
#
loop_
_entity_poly.entity_id
_entity_poly.type
_entity_poly.pdbx_seq_one_letter_code
_entity_poly.pdbx_strand_id
1 'polypeptide(L)'
;MNEPVIHIITQQEDLPVLDDSNFFHSRQLFEIAKQSPRQRPYMVVAQTADGLVMAHLLAIVRYRSSWWPPYLYMHCRIHGEGVYSYAHGNCTEHALFGNMIETLRNKLGYRVLYIEISNLSTKMFGYRELKQCQFFPVNWMSIHNSLHSHAPEERISKRLQKHIDNAYAKGVTTTEVKDEADFKAFMKLLKQHHWLKPKRYIPDETFFRAMQERGYGRLCVTRYREYVIGCSAVAYSNQNAYLWYTAFRRKSFAMLHPDEMTLWHVLKDAYSRGYQHVFFLDVGLPFSHNPFREFILRFGGKPVSTYRWFHCPIRWINAVLSWIYRS
;
A
#
# COMPACT_ATOMS: atom_id res chain seq x y z
N MET A 1 -15.57 -29.15 18.32
CA MET A 1 -14.91 -27.81 18.16
C MET A 1 -15.71 -27.07 17.12
N ASN A 2 -16.28 -25.94 17.46
CA ASN A 2 -17.08 -25.18 16.51
C ASN A 2 -16.13 -24.56 15.45
N GLU A 3 -16.39 -24.86 14.17
CA GLU A 3 -15.70 -24.21 13.06
C GLU A 3 -15.93 -22.70 13.10
N PRO A 4 -14.95 -21.88 12.75
CA PRO A 4 -15.12 -20.43 12.72
C PRO A 4 -16.16 -20.04 11.67
N VAL A 5 -17.08 -19.16 12.04
CA VAL A 5 -18.06 -18.58 11.13
C VAL A 5 -17.43 -17.36 10.45
N ILE A 6 -17.46 -17.32 9.11
CA ILE A 6 -16.88 -16.22 8.34
C ILE A 6 -17.99 -15.27 7.85
N HIS A 7 -17.89 -14.02 8.24
CA HIS A 7 -18.81 -12.96 7.82
C HIS A 7 -18.09 -11.98 6.88
N ILE A 8 -18.82 -11.48 5.86
CA ILE A 8 -18.36 -10.40 5.00
C ILE A 8 -19.23 -9.17 5.22
N ILE A 9 -18.62 -8.14 5.77
CA ILE A 9 -19.30 -6.91 6.19
C ILE A 9 -18.97 -5.82 5.17
N THR A 10 -20.00 -5.11 4.73
CA THR A 10 -19.90 -4.02 3.74
C THR A 10 -20.50 -2.70 4.24
N GLN A 11 -21.18 -2.73 5.39
CA GLN A 11 -21.71 -1.55 6.06
C GLN A 11 -20.94 -1.30 7.35
N GLN A 12 -20.76 -0.04 7.69
CA GLN A 12 -19.97 0.37 8.85
C GLN A 12 -20.66 0.02 10.16
N GLU A 13 -21.97 0.07 10.17
CA GLU A 13 -22.83 -0.17 11.33
C GLU A 13 -22.74 -1.62 11.80
N ASP A 14 -22.46 -2.54 10.87
CA ASP A 14 -22.39 -3.98 11.14
C ASP A 14 -20.99 -4.43 11.62
N LEU A 15 -20.00 -3.51 11.66
CA LEU A 15 -18.63 -3.86 12.06
C LEU A 15 -18.56 -4.18 13.56
N PRO A 16 -18.04 -5.35 13.95
CA PRO A 16 -17.78 -5.66 15.35
C PRO A 16 -16.63 -4.80 15.90
N VAL A 17 -16.32 -4.95 17.17
CA VAL A 17 -15.09 -4.40 17.74
C VAL A 17 -13.90 -5.12 17.11
N LEU A 18 -13.01 -4.36 16.47
CA LEU A 18 -11.83 -4.87 15.78
C LEU A 18 -10.56 -4.39 16.46
N ASP A 19 -9.48 -5.15 16.30
CA ASP A 19 -8.14 -4.67 16.62
C ASP A 19 -7.65 -3.76 15.49
N ASP A 20 -7.57 -2.47 15.76
CA ASP A 20 -7.15 -1.43 14.82
C ASP A 20 -5.62 -1.20 14.81
N SER A 21 -4.83 -2.09 15.38
CA SER A 21 -3.36 -1.99 15.43
C SER A 21 -2.74 -1.93 14.04
N ASN A 22 -3.33 -2.65 13.08
CA ASN A 22 -2.91 -2.62 11.67
C ASN A 22 -3.84 -1.73 10.84
N PHE A 23 -3.37 -0.53 10.46
CA PHE A 23 -4.13 0.41 9.65
C PHE A 23 -4.72 -0.21 8.37
N PHE A 24 -3.98 -1.11 7.70
CA PHE A 24 -4.44 -1.72 6.44
C PHE A 24 -5.64 -2.66 6.61
N HIS A 25 -5.94 -3.08 7.83
CA HIS A 25 -7.09 -3.93 8.17
C HIS A 25 -8.03 -3.29 9.21
N SER A 26 -7.85 -2.00 9.47
CA SER A 26 -8.61 -1.27 10.48
C SER A 26 -10.01 -0.85 10.02
N ARG A 27 -10.86 -0.57 11.00
CA ARG A 27 -12.15 0.12 10.80
C ARG A 27 -11.95 1.45 10.09
N GLN A 28 -10.88 2.19 10.42
CA GLN A 28 -10.60 3.52 9.89
C GLN A 28 -10.36 3.48 8.37
N LEU A 29 -9.54 2.53 7.89
CA LEU A 29 -9.34 2.40 6.45
C LEU A 29 -10.60 1.91 5.73
N PHE A 30 -11.41 1.06 6.39
CA PHE A 30 -12.72 0.67 5.87
C PHE A 30 -13.60 1.91 5.64
N GLU A 31 -13.72 2.79 6.63
CA GLU A 31 -14.52 4.01 6.55
C GLU A 31 -14.00 4.99 5.49
N ILE A 32 -12.69 5.21 5.42
CA ILE A 32 -12.06 6.03 4.39
C ILE A 32 -12.36 5.48 2.98
N ALA A 33 -12.24 4.17 2.81
CA ALA A 33 -12.55 3.52 1.54
C ALA A 33 -14.05 3.58 1.20
N LYS A 34 -14.94 3.49 2.20
CA LYS A 34 -16.39 3.59 2.03
C LYS A 34 -16.82 4.98 1.55
N GLN A 35 -16.18 6.03 2.04
CA GLN A 35 -16.42 7.41 1.62
C GLN A 35 -15.87 7.73 0.23
N SER A 36 -14.94 6.92 -0.29
CA SER A 36 -14.27 7.15 -1.57
C SER A 36 -15.12 6.63 -2.74
N PRO A 37 -15.53 7.46 -3.72
CA PRO A 37 -16.52 7.11 -4.75
C PRO A 37 -16.18 5.89 -5.61
N ARG A 38 -14.88 5.59 -5.77
CA ARG A 38 -14.39 4.49 -6.61
C ARG A 38 -13.84 3.31 -5.82
N GLN A 39 -14.20 3.22 -4.53
CA GLN A 39 -13.77 2.15 -3.66
C GLN A 39 -14.98 1.49 -2.98
N ARG A 40 -14.88 0.18 -2.76
CA ARG A 40 -15.85 -0.59 -1.98
C ARG A 40 -15.08 -1.50 -1.03
N PRO A 41 -15.10 -1.21 0.27
CA PRO A 41 -14.45 -2.06 1.27
C PRO A 41 -15.32 -3.29 1.56
N TYR A 42 -14.64 -4.40 1.85
CA TYR A 42 -15.18 -5.65 2.34
C TYR A 42 -14.35 -6.05 3.56
N MET A 43 -14.93 -5.99 4.74
CA MET A 43 -14.30 -6.52 5.95
C MET A 43 -14.71 -7.98 6.09
N VAL A 44 -13.75 -8.88 6.01
CA VAL A 44 -13.94 -10.30 6.23
C VAL A 44 -13.57 -10.59 7.67
N VAL A 45 -14.49 -11.14 8.44
CA VAL A 45 -14.32 -11.38 9.88
C VAL A 45 -14.58 -12.85 10.17
N ALA A 46 -13.64 -13.50 10.82
CA ALA A 46 -13.79 -14.83 11.36
C ALA A 46 -14.17 -14.75 12.84
N GLN A 47 -15.29 -15.35 13.23
CA GLN A 47 -15.80 -15.33 14.61
C GLN A 47 -16.03 -16.74 15.13
N THR A 48 -15.94 -16.88 16.45
CA THR A 48 -16.45 -18.05 17.14
C THR A 48 -17.98 -18.10 17.11
N ALA A 49 -18.57 -19.22 17.46
CA ALA A 49 -20.04 -19.33 17.62
C ALA A 49 -20.63 -18.31 18.61
N ASP A 50 -19.83 -17.91 19.61
CA ASP A 50 -20.21 -16.92 20.62
C ASP A 50 -19.98 -15.46 20.16
N GLY A 51 -19.61 -15.25 18.89
CA GLY A 51 -19.43 -13.93 18.29
C GLY A 51 -18.08 -13.25 18.58
N LEU A 52 -17.12 -13.93 19.24
CA LEU A 52 -15.79 -13.38 19.48
C LEU A 52 -14.99 -13.34 18.17
N VAL A 53 -14.38 -12.19 17.86
CA VAL A 53 -13.54 -12.03 16.67
C VAL A 53 -12.21 -12.75 16.85
N MET A 54 -11.95 -13.73 16.00
CA MET A 54 -10.71 -14.51 15.93
C MET A 54 -9.70 -13.91 14.97
N ALA A 55 -10.18 -13.42 13.82
CA ALA A 55 -9.36 -12.76 12.81
C ALA A 55 -10.21 -11.84 11.95
N HIS A 56 -9.58 -10.84 11.36
CA HIS A 56 -10.22 -10.00 10.34
C HIS A 56 -9.25 -9.55 9.26
N LEU A 57 -9.81 -9.26 8.07
CA LEU A 57 -9.07 -8.91 6.88
C LEU A 57 -9.87 -7.89 6.06
N LEU A 58 -9.25 -6.76 5.71
CA LEU A 58 -9.86 -5.76 4.84
C LEU A 58 -9.43 -5.97 3.39
N ALA A 59 -10.42 -6.12 2.53
CA ALA A 59 -10.27 -6.14 1.08
C ALA A 59 -10.94 -4.91 0.47
N ILE A 60 -10.27 -4.23 -0.45
CA ILE A 60 -10.81 -3.03 -1.10
C ILE A 60 -10.96 -3.30 -2.60
N VAL A 61 -12.18 -3.31 -3.07
CA VAL A 61 -12.50 -3.36 -4.51
C VAL A 61 -12.42 -1.94 -5.06
N ARG A 62 -11.66 -1.78 -6.13
CA ARG A 62 -11.37 -0.50 -6.76
C ARG A 62 -11.90 -0.48 -8.18
N TYR A 63 -12.61 0.58 -8.52
CA TYR A 63 -13.07 0.87 -9.87
C TYR A 63 -11.98 1.55 -10.67
N ARG A 64 -11.65 0.99 -11.83
CA ARG A 64 -10.73 1.57 -12.79
C ARG A 64 -11.41 1.78 -14.12
N SER A 65 -11.36 3.01 -14.58
CA SER A 65 -11.87 3.37 -15.89
C SER A 65 -10.94 4.36 -16.57
N SER A 66 -10.85 4.26 -17.88
CA SER A 66 -10.20 5.25 -18.73
C SER A 66 -11.02 5.40 -20.01
N TRP A 67 -11.06 6.62 -20.53
CA TRP A 67 -11.67 6.87 -21.81
C TRP A 67 -10.71 6.56 -22.98
N TRP A 68 -9.40 6.75 -22.75
CA TRP A 68 -8.38 6.44 -23.74
C TRP A 68 -7.11 5.87 -23.11
N PRO A 69 -6.68 4.66 -23.49
CA PRO A 69 -7.49 3.63 -24.16
C PRO A 69 -8.72 3.28 -23.31
N PRO A 70 -9.86 2.93 -23.92
CA PRO A 70 -11.08 2.66 -23.17
C PRO A 70 -10.93 1.38 -22.36
N TYR A 71 -11.11 1.48 -21.05
CA TYR A 71 -11.25 0.32 -20.18
C TYR A 71 -12.16 0.64 -18.98
N LEU A 72 -12.83 -0.38 -18.53
CA LEU A 72 -13.62 -0.37 -17.30
C LEU A 72 -13.48 -1.73 -16.64
N TYR A 73 -12.87 -1.78 -15.46
CA TYR A 73 -12.80 -2.99 -14.67
C TYR A 73 -12.71 -2.72 -13.19
N MET A 74 -13.07 -3.72 -12.40
CA MET A 74 -12.86 -3.73 -10.96
C MET A 74 -11.75 -4.70 -10.60
N HIS A 75 -10.93 -4.34 -9.62
CA HIS A 75 -9.97 -5.25 -9.01
C HIS A 75 -10.03 -5.13 -7.49
N CYS A 76 -9.84 -6.25 -6.83
CA CYS A 76 -9.75 -6.31 -5.38
C CYS A 76 -8.29 -6.30 -4.94
N ARG A 77 -7.97 -5.51 -3.94
CA ARG A 77 -6.63 -5.48 -3.33
C ARG A 77 -6.70 -5.69 -1.83
N ILE A 78 -5.80 -6.56 -1.37
CA ILE A 78 -5.59 -6.90 0.04
C ILE A 78 -4.14 -6.60 0.37
N HIS A 79 -3.90 -5.91 1.49
CA HIS A 79 -2.57 -5.56 1.98
C HIS A 79 -2.25 -6.34 3.25
N GLY A 80 -1.44 -7.37 3.16
CA GLY A 80 -1.07 -8.20 4.30
C GLY A 80 -2.02 -9.40 4.48
N GLU A 81 -1.80 -10.11 5.56
CA GLU A 81 -2.51 -11.33 5.93
C GLU A 81 -3.77 -11.12 6.78
N GLY A 82 -3.97 -9.92 7.28
CA GLY A 82 -5.04 -9.63 8.24
C GLY A 82 -4.50 -9.38 9.65
N VAL A 83 -5.40 -9.41 10.63
CA VAL A 83 -5.11 -9.32 12.06
C VAL A 83 -5.71 -10.51 12.76
N TYR A 84 -4.98 -11.12 13.67
CA TYR A 84 -5.36 -12.33 14.39
C TYR A 84 -5.37 -12.08 15.89
N SER A 85 -6.44 -12.54 16.55
CA SER A 85 -6.55 -12.53 18.01
C SER A 85 -5.90 -13.78 18.62
N TYR A 86 -5.33 -13.65 19.81
CA TYR A 86 -4.82 -14.80 20.57
C TYR A 86 -5.91 -15.83 20.96
N ALA A 87 -7.18 -15.48 20.83
CA ALA A 87 -8.32 -16.34 21.14
C ALA A 87 -8.73 -17.29 19.99
N HIS A 88 -7.85 -17.54 19.03
CA HIS A 88 -8.17 -18.39 17.86
C HIS A 88 -8.18 -19.90 18.15
N GLY A 89 -7.94 -20.31 19.39
CA GLY A 89 -8.03 -21.71 19.83
C GLY A 89 -7.05 -22.63 19.08
N ASN A 90 -7.54 -23.76 18.54
CA ASN A 90 -6.74 -24.71 17.77
C ASN A 90 -6.70 -24.40 16.25
N CYS A 91 -7.36 -23.35 15.79
CA CYS A 91 -7.27 -22.89 14.41
C CYS A 91 -5.94 -22.17 14.17
N THR A 92 -5.18 -22.58 13.17
CA THR A 92 -3.97 -21.86 12.80
C THR A 92 -4.32 -20.58 12.05
N GLU A 93 -3.48 -19.53 12.16
CA GLU A 93 -3.64 -18.29 11.39
C GLU A 93 -3.73 -18.56 9.88
N HIS A 94 -2.95 -19.53 9.38
CA HIS A 94 -2.97 -19.96 7.99
C HIS A 94 -4.35 -20.53 7.57
N ALA A 95 -4.97 -21.36 8.42
CA ALA A 95 -6.29 -21.92 8.13
C ALA A 95 -7.38 -20.82 8.14
N LEU A 96 -7.36 -19.93 9.14
CA LEU A 96 -8.26 -18.78 9.19
C LEU A 96 -8.10 -17.89 7.96
N PHE A 97 -6.86 -17.59 7.57
CA PHE A 97 -6.56 -16.82 6.36
C PHE A 97 -7.14 -17.49 5.11
N GLY A 98 -6.89 -18.78 4.94
CA GLY A 98 -7.41 -19.55 3.81
C GLY A 98 -8.93 -19.47 3.71
N ASN A 99 -9.63 -19.72 4.82
CA ASN A 99 -11.10 -19.67 4.88
C ASN A 99 -11.65 -18.27 4.57
N MET A 100 -11.03 -17.21 5.11
CA MET A 100 -11.40 -15.82 4.83
C MET A 100 -11.22 -15.47 3.35
N ILE A 101 -10.09 -15.88 2.74
CA ILE A 101 -9.79 -15.64 1.32
C ILE A 101 -10.75 -16.42 0.42
N GLU A 102 -11.05 -17.67 0.75
CA GLU A 102 -11.99 -18.48 -0.01
C GLU A 102 -13.40 -17.88 0.00
N THR A 103 -13.88 -17.49 1.16
CA THR A 103 -15.20 -16.86 1.34
C THR A 103 -15.27 -15.55 0.55
N LEU A 104 -14.23 -14.71 0.63
CA LEU A 104 -14.14 -13.45 -0.12
C LEU A 104 -14.10 -13.70 -1.64
N ARG A 105 -13.28 -14.64 -2.11
CA ARG A 105 -13.19 -15.02 -3.52
C ARG A 105 -14.55 -15.45 -4.07
N ASN A 106 -15.26 -16.31 -3.34
CA ASN A 106 -16.58 -16.79 -3.73
C ASN A 106 -17.62 -15.64 -3.78
N LYS A 107 -17.56 -14.71 -2.81
CA LYS A 107 -18.45 -13.51 -2.78
C LYS A 107 -18.19 -12.57 -3.95
N LEU A 108 -16.94 -12.34 -4.30
CA LEU A 108 -16.58 -11.43 -5.38
C LEU A 108 -16.83 -12.05 -6.75
N GLY A 109 -16.52 -13.34 -6.94
CA GLY A 109 -16.73 -14.06 -8.20
C GLY A 109 -16.27 -13.27 -9.42
N TYR A 110 -17.08 -13.24 -10.46
CA TYR A 110 -16.81 -12.51 -11.72
C TYR A 110 -17.00 -10.98 -11.64
N ARG A 111 -17.35 -10.43 -10.47
CA ARG A 111 -17.50 -8.98 -10.30
C ARG A 111 -16.18 -8.24 -10.35
N VAL A 112 -15.06 -8.92 -10.15
CA VAL A 112 -13.71 -8.36 -10.23
C VAL A 112 -12.91 -9.08 -11.30
N LEU A 113 -12.06 -8.33 -12.02
CA LEU A 113 -11.17 -8.90 -13.02
C LEU A 113 -10.08 -9.76 -12.38
N TYR A 114 -9.59 -9.31 -11.22
CA TYR A 114 -8.63 -10.07 -10.44
C TYR A 114 -8.64 -9.65 -8.97
N ILE A 115 -8.16 -10.54 -8.10
CA ILE A 115 -7.86 -10.29 -6.70
C ILE A 115 -6.34 -10.31 -6.55
N GLU A 116 -5.80 -9.29 -5.87
CA GLU A 116 -4.37 -9.13 -5.59
C GLU A 116 -4.15 -9.12 -4.09
N ILE A 117 -3.20 -9.95 -3.60
CA ILE A 117 -2.73 -9.96 -2.21
C ILE A 117 -1.25 -9.58 -2.21
N SER A 118 -0.87 -8.61 -1.41
CA SER A 118 0.49 -8.07 -1.36
C SER A 118 0.92 -7.78 0.07
N ASN A 119 2.24 -7.66 0.29
CA ASN A 119 2.84 -7.27 1.57
C ASN A 119 2.53 -8.23 2.74
N LEU A 120 2.53 -9.54 2.46
CA LEU A 120 2.51 -10.56 3.49
C LEU A 120 3.75 -10.45 4.38
N SER A 121 3.64 -10.78 5.65
CA SER A 121 4.73 -10.70 6.65
C SER A 121 5.93 -11.54 6.25
N THR A 122 5.68 -12.75 5.77
CA THR A 122 6.70 -13.63 5.21
C THR A 122 6.33 -14.10 3.82
N LYS A 123 7.37 -14.44 3.01
CA LYS A 123 7.19 -14.91 1.64
C LYS A 123 6.28 -16.14 1.55
N MET A 124 6.33 -17.01 2.55
CA MET A 124 5.62 -18.30 2.56
C MET A 124 4.31 -18.28 3.36
N PHE A 125 3.92 -17.14 3.95
CA PHE A 125 2.67 -17.06 4.69
C PHE A 125 1.46 -17.44 3.82
N GLY A 126 0.66 -18.39 4.28
CA GLY A 126 -0.56 -18.84 3.58
C GLY A 126 -0.30 -19.44 2.20
N TYR A 127 0.92 -19.90 1.90
CA TYR A 127 1.29 -20.41 0.57
C TYR A 127 0.38 -21.56 0.11
N ARG A 128 0.17 -22.55 0.98
CA ARG A 128 -0.65 -23.72 0.69
C ARG A 128 -2.12 -23.34 0.48
N GLU A 129 -2.64 -22.53 1.37
CA GLU A 129 -4.02 -22.05 1.41
C GLU A 129 -4.34 -21.21 0.17
N LEU A 130 -3.43 -20.30 -0.20
CA LEU A 130 -3.58 -19.49 -1.42
C LEU A 130 -3.55 -20.35 -2.69
N LYS A 131 -2.69 -21.37 -2.76
CA LYS A 131 -2.70 -22.33 -3.87
C LYS A 131 -4.01 -23.10 -3.93
N GLN A 132 -4.54 -23.57 -2.82
CA GLN A 132 -5.85 -24.26 -2.74
C GLN A 132 -6.98 -23.33 -3.20
N CYS A 133 -6.91 -22.04 -2.87
CA CYS A 133 -7.82 -21.01 -3.35
C CYS A 133 -7.55 -20.57 -4.81
N GLN A 134 -6.70 -21.29 -5.56
CA GLN A 134 -6.39 -21.02 -6.97
C GLN A 134 -5.69 -19.69 -7.23
N PHE A 135 -5.01 -19.12 -6.24
CA PHE A 135 -4.09 -18.01 -6.44
C PHE A 135 -2.74 -18.50 -7.00
N PHE A 136 -2.10 -17.67 -7.81
CA PHE A 136 -0.74 -17.92 -8.28
C PHE A 136 0.20 -16.82 -7.77
N PRO A 137 1.42 -17.21 -7.33
CA PRO A 137 2.42 -16.25 -6.87
C PRO A 137 3.15 -15.65 -8.08
N VAL A 138 3.45 -14.37 -7.97
CA VAL A 138 4.36 -13.65 -8.83
C VAL A 138 5.54 -13.19 -7.97
N ASN A 139 6.75 -13.53 -8.35
CA ASN A 139 7.95 -13.05 -7.66
C ASN A 139 7.92 -11.53 -7.61
N TRP A 140 8.09 -10.99 -6.42
CA TRP A 140 8.04 -9.56 -6.17
C TRP A 140 9.19 -9.15 -5.27
N MET A 141 9.47 -7.86 -5.26
CA MET A 141 10.47 -7.28 -4.37
C MET A 141 9.80 -6.25 -3.47
N SER A 142 9.99 -6.39 -2.16
CA SER A 142 9.72 -5.35 -1.18
C SER A 142 11.02 -4.64 -0.83
N ILE A 143 10.97 -3.34 -0.61
CA ILE A 143 12.12 -2.58 -0.11
C ILE A 143 11.69 -1.84 1.14
N HIS A 144 12.54 -1.87 2.14
CA HIS A 144 12.37 -1.09 3.36
C HIS A 144 13.69 -0.46 3.80
N ASN A 145 13.61 0.68 4.46
CA ASN A 145 14.71 1.28 5.21
C ASN A 145 14.47 1.00 6.69
N SER A 146 15.45 0.42 7.35
CA SER A 146 15.48 0.28 8.81
C SER A 146 15.94 1.60 9.43
N LEU A 147 15.21 2.13 10.39
CA LEU A 147 15.53 3.42 11.02
C LEU A 147 16.05 3.27 12.46
N HIS A 148 15.86 2.10 13.08
CA HIS A 148 16.21 1.86 14.49
C HIS A 148 17.69 1.64 14.75
N SER A 149 18.51 1.27 13.75
CA SER A 149 19.90 0.91 13.94
C SER A 149 20.90 2.02 13.60
N HIS A 150 20.55 2.91 12.68
CA HIS A 150 21.39 4.02 12.22
C HIS A 150 20.54 5.17 11.72
N ALA A 151 21.02 6.39 11.92
CA ALA A 151 20.38 7.57 11.36
C ALA A 151 20.36 7.53 9.81
N PRO A 152 19.35 8.13 9.16
CA PRO A 152 19.27 8.17 7.70
C PRO A 152 20.52 8.73 7.02
N GLU A 153 21.20 9.71 7.66
CA GLU A 153 22.43 10.34 7.18
C GLU A 153 23.59 9.36 7.01
N GLU A 154 23.70 8.39 7.90
CA GLU A 154 24.77 7.39 7.89
C GLU A 154 24.58 6.35 6.77
N ARG A 155 23.41 6.29 6.17
CA ARG A 155 23.03 5.28 5.17
C ARG A 155 23.18 5.76 3.74
N ILE A 156 23.35 7.06 3.53
CA ILE A 156 23.46 7.64 2.20
C ILE A 156 24.90 7.93 1.81
N SER A 157 25.19 7.91 0.52
CA SER A 157 26.51 8.24 0.01
C SER A 157 26.81 9.74 0.16
N LYS A 158 28.12 10.09 0.27
CA LYS A 158 28.57 11.50 0.29
C LYS A 158 28.07 12.29 -0.92
N ARG A 159 27.92 11.65 -2.08
CA ARG A 159 27.37 12.28 -3.28
C ARG A 159 25.90 12.65 -3.09
N LEU A 160 25.10 11.73 -2.55
CA LEU A 160 23.68 11.98 -2.31
C LEU A 160 23.50 13.05 -1.24
N GLN A 161 24.29 13.02 -0.18
CA GLN A 161 24.31 14.07 0.85
C GLN A 161 24.59 15.45 0.22
N LYS A 162 25.62 15.56 -0.64
CA LYS A 162 25.93 16.82 -1.35
C LYS A 162 24.76 17.32 -2.24
N HIS A 163 24.01 16.42 -2.89
CA HIS A 163 22.82 16.81 -3.65
C HIS A 163 21.74 17.41 -2.75
N ILE A 164 21.50 16.78 -1.61
CA ILE A 164 20.52 17.22 -0.61
C ILE A 164 20.91 18.59 -0.05
N ASP A 165 22.16 18.74 0.38
CA ASP A 165 22.68 20.00 0.95
C ASP A 165 22.59 21.14 -0.07
N ASN A 166 22.97 20.89 -1.33
CA ASN A 166 22.87 21.86 -2.39
C ASN A 166 21.40 22.25 -2.71
N ALA A 167 20.46 21.30 -2.62
CA ALA A 167 19.05 21.59 -2.82
C ALA A 167 18.50 22.45 -1.68
N TYR A 168 18.86 22.16 -0.42
CA TYR A 168 18.52 23.02 0.72
C TYR A 168 19.12 24.42 0.58
N ALA A 169 20.40 24.54 0.21
CA ALA A 169 21.05 25.81 0.00
C ALA A 169 20.38 26.67 -1.08
N LYS A 170 19.77 26.03 -2.10
CA LYS A 170 18.97 26.69 -3.13
C LYS A 170 17.55 27.07 -2.69
N GLY A 171 17.16 26.73 -1.48
CA GLY A 171 15.84 27.02 -0.91
C GLY A 171 14.75 26.00 -1.24
N VAL A 172 15.13 24.75 -1.57
CA VAL A 172 14.14 23.66 -1.66
C VAL A 172 13.71 23.27 -0.24
N THR A 173 12.40 23.22 0.01
CA THR A 173 11.82 22.83 1.29
C THR A 173 10.77 21.76 1.09
N THR A 174 10.56 20.91 2.10
CA THR A 174 9.44 19.96 2.13
C THR A 174 8.65 20.18 3.40
N THR A 175 7.35 20.37 3.24
CA THR A 175 6.42 20.65 4.34
C THR A 175 5.20 19.75 4.25
N GLU A 176 4.56 19.52 5.39
CA GLU A 176 3.24 18.90 5.42
C GLU A 176 2.20 19.80 4.75
N VAL A 177 1.26 19.20 4.04
CA VAL A 177 0.09 19.88 3.47
C VAL A 177 -0.78 20.40 4.60
N LYS A 178 -0.94 21.73 4.70
CA LYS A 178 -1.70 22.37 5.78
C LYS A 178 -2.96 23.10 5.28
N ASP A 179 -2.92 23.59 4.07
CA ASP A 179 -3.99 24.38 3.50
C ASP A 179 -4.54 23.81 2.20
N GLU A 180 -5.63 24.39 1.72
CA GLU A 180 -6.34 23.96 0.52
C GLU A 180 -5.50 24.15 -0.77
N ALA A 181 -4.64 25.17 -0.81
CA ALA A 181 -3.78 25.42 -1.96
C ALA A 181 -2.72 24.32 -2.10
N ASP A 182 -2.11 23.94 -0.97
CA ASP A 182 -1.16 22.82 -0.89
C ASP A 182 -1.80 21.51 -1.28
N PHE A 183 -3.01 21.26 -0.77
CA PHE A 183 -3.75 20.04 -1.10
C PHE A 183 -4.07 19.94 -2.60
N LYS A 184 -4.57 21.02 -3.20
CA LYS A 184 -4.83 21.08 -4.65
C LYS A 184 -3.56 20.88 -5.46
N ALA A 185 -2.45 21.48 -5.04
CA ALA A 185 -1.15 21.31 -5.70
C ALA A 185 -0.62 19.88 -5.58
N PHE A 186 -0.75 19.25 -4.40
CA PHE A 186 -0.45 17.84 -4.17
C PHE A 186 -1.23 16.94 -5.13
N MET A 187 -2.55 17.07 -5.17
CA MET A 187 -3.43 16.26 -6.02
C MET A 187 -3.15 16.48 -7.52
N LYS A 188 -2.94 17.73 -7.93
CA LYS A 188 -2.58 18.07 -9.31
C LYS A 188 -1.28 17.38 -9.74
N LEU A 189 -0.24 17.47 -8.91
CA LEU A 189 1.05 16.85 -9.20
C LEU A 189 0.95 15.32 -9.24
N LEU A 190 0.25 14.73 -8.28
CA LEU A 190 0.05 13.29 -8.21
C LEU A 190 -0.70 12.74 -9.44
N LYS A 191 -1.81 13.37 -9.81
CA LYS A 191 -2.60 13.02 -11.01
C LYS A 191 -1.76 13.16 -12.30
N GLN A 192 -1.04 14.27 -12.47
CA GLN A 192 -0.20 14.53 -13.63
C GLN A 192 0.94 13.51 -13.78
N HIS A 193 1.63 13.20 -12.68
CA HIS A 193 2.76 12.24 -12.68
C HIS A 193 2.32 10.82 -13.07
N HIS A 194 1.11 10.43 -12.70
CA HIS A 194 0.59 9.10 -12.94
C HIS A 194 -0.33 8.97 -14.15
N TRP A 195 -0.63 10.06 -14.84
CA TRP A 195 -1.53 10.03 -16.00
C TRP A 195 -1.08 9.04 -17.09
N LEU A 196 0.20 9.03 -17.43
CA LEU A 196 0.76 8.10 -18.42
C LEU A 196 1.10 6.72 -17.84
N LYS A 197 0.77 6.46 -16.58
CA LYS A 197 0.99 5.18 -15.91
C LYS A 197 -0.36 4.54 -15.55
N PRO A 198 -1.10 4.00 -16.52
CA PRO A 198 -2.47 3.51 -16.30
C PRO A 198 -2.55 2.35 -15.31
N LYS A 199 -1.42 1.70 -15.01
CA LYS A 199 -1.35 0.56 -14.09
C LYS A 199 -1.47 0.93 -12.61
N ARG A 200 -1.30 2.22 -12.24
CA ARG A 200 -1.39 2.63 -10.83
C ARG A 200 -2.74 3.28 -10.54
N TYR A 201 -3.46 2.72 -9.57
CA TYR A 201 -4.67 3.35 -9.04
C TYR A 201 -4.30 4.53 -8.15
N ILE A 202 -4.87 5.69 -8.40
CA ILE A 202 -4.76 6.88 -7.55
C ILE A 202 -6.14 7.13 -6.95
N PRO A 203 -6.28 7.12 -5.63
CA PRO A 203 -7.52 7.50 -4.94
C PRO A 203 -7.93 8.92 -5.29
N ASP A 204 -9.18 9.23 -5.01
CA ASP A 204 -9.71 10.58 -5.13
C ASP A 204 -9.30 11.49 -3.95
N GLU A 205 -9.74 12.73 -4.00
CA GLU A 205 -9.43 13.73 -2.98
C GLU A 205 -9.99 13.39 -1.62
N THR A 206 -11.21 12.80 -1.58
CA THR A 206 -11.88 12.40 -0.34
C THR A 206 -11.03 11.42 0.47
N PHE A 207 -10.42 10.44 -0.21
CA PHE A 207 -9.53 9.47 0.42
C PHE A 207 -8.34 10.13 1.13
N PHE A 208 -7.63 11.02 0.42
CA PHE A 208 -6.44 11.66 0.97
C PHE A 208 -6.77 12.63 2.10
N ARG A 209 -7.87 13.39 2.00
CA ARG A 209 -8.35 14.26 3.09
C ARG A 209 -8.68 13.44 4.33
N ALA A 210 -9.50 12.41 4.19
CA ALA A 210 -9.89 11.58 5.31
C ALA A 210 -8.69 10.88 5.98
N MET A 211 -7.69 10.46 5.19
CA MET A 211 -6.46 9.87 5.72
C MET A 211 -5.66 10.87 6.57
N GLN A 212 -5.57 12.14 6.13
CA GLN A 212 -4.84 13.18 6.84
C GLN A 212 -5.60 13.68 8.07
N GLU A 213 -6.88 14.01 7.94
CA GLU A 213 -7.73 14.54 9.00
C GLU A 213 -7.84 13.58 10.20
N ARG A 214 -7.86 12.28 9.92
CA ARG A 214 -7.91 11.24 10.95
C ARG A 214 -6.54 10.87 11.53
N GLY A 215 -5.45 11.47 11.05
CA GLY A 215 -4.10 11.25 11.56
C GLY A 215 -3.45 9.93 11.18
N TYR A 216 -4.03 9.15 10.24
CA TYR A 216 -3.48 7.85 9.80
C TYR A 216 -2.44 7.96 8.70
N GLY A 217 -2.21 9.16 8.20
CA GLY A 217 -1.20 9.43 7.21
C GLY A 217 -0.83 10.88 7.12
N ARG A 218 0.28 11.15 6.44
CA ARG A 218 0.75 12.50 6.15
C ARG A 218 0.87 12.71 4.66
N LEU A 219 0.45 13.89 4.24
CA LEU A 219 0.65 14.39 2.89
C LEU A 219 1.69 15.50 2.96
N CYS A 220 2.74 15.39 2.14
CA CYS A 220 3.80 16.39 2.10
C CYS A 220 3.99 16.90 0.67
N VAL A 221 4.41 18.17 0.56
CA VAL A 221 4.79 18.80 -0.69
C VAL A 221 6.22 19.33 -0.60
N THR A 222 7.02 19.07 -1.64
CA THR A 222 8.35 19.63 -1.83
C THR A 222 8.24 20.82 -2.75
N ARG A 223 8.77 21.96 -2.29
CA ARG A 223 8.66 23.25 -2.97
C ARG A 223 10.02 23.85 -3.33
N TYR A 224 10.00 24.61 -4.39
CA TYR A 224 11.04 25.57 -4.73
C TYR A 224 10.35 26.86 -5.14
N ARG A 225 10.54 27.92 -4.38
CA ARG A 225 9.77 29.18 -4.52
C ARG A 225 8.27 28.86 -4.53
N GLU A 226 7.53 29.34 -5.52
CA GLU A 226 6.08 29.13 -5.68
C GLU A 226 5.71 27.76 -6.25
N TYR A 227 6.70 26.97 -6.72
CA TYR A 227 6.43 25.73 -7.45
C TYR A 227 6.45 24.51 -6.53
N VAL A 228 5.38 23.71 -6.56
CA VAL A 228 5.40 22.35 -6.01
C VAL A 228 6.08 21.44 -7.01
N ILE A 229 7.24 20.90 -6.63
CA ILE A 229 8.12 20.09 -7.47
C ILE A 229 8.14 18.61 -7.10
N GLY A 230 7.66 18.26 -5.88
CA GLY A 230 7.52 16.90 -5.39
C GLY A 230 6.36 16.77 -4.43
N CYS A 231 5.85 15.56 -4.24
CA CYS A 231 4.87 15.26 -3.20
C CYS A 231 4.95 13.79 -2.77
N SER A 232 4.51 13.54 -1.52
CA SER A 232 4.45 12.20 -0.95
C SER A 232 3.21 12.03 -0.07
N ALA A 233 2.67 10.80 -0.03
CA ALA A 233 1.66 10.37 0.92
C ALA A 233 2.19 9.14 1.66
N VAL A 234 2.26 9.24 2.97
CA VAL A 234 2.76 8.20 3.88
C VAL A 234 1.62 7.76 4.79
N ALA A 235 1.39 6.47 4.91
CA ALA A 235 0.51 5.88 5.91
C ALA A 235 1.33 5.29 7.06
N TYR A 236 0.76 5.24 8.25
CA TYR A 236 1.42 4.70 9.43
C TYR A 236 0.66 3.48 9.96
N SER A 237 1.38 2.42 10.29
CA SER A 237 0.82 1.18 10.83
C SER A 237 1.91 0.39 11.57
N ASN A 238 1.58 -0.19 12.73
CA ASN A 238 2.48 -1.08 13.49
C ASN A 238 3.91 -0.53 13.65
N GLN A 239 4.04 0.73 14.12
CA GLN A 239 5.33 1.41 14.29
C GLN A 239 6.17 1.56 13.00
N ASN A 240 5.56 1.40 11.84
CA ASN A 240 6.20 1.55 10.55
C ASN A 240 5.52 2.64 9.71
N ALA A 241 6.32 3.29 8.86
CA ALA A 241 5.84 4.23 7.86
C ALA A 241 5.78 3.52 6.49
N TYR A 242 4.72 3.75 5.75
CA TYR A 242 4.49 3.16 4.43
C TYR A 242 4.39 4.27 3.39
N LEU A 243 5.42 4.44 2.58
CA LEU A 243 5.38 5.38 1.46
C LEU A 243 4.43 4.84 0.39
N TRP A 244 3.23 5.40 0.35
CA TRP A 244 2.15 4.89 -0.48
C TRP A 244 2.12 5.53 -1.86
N TYR A 245 2.23 6.86 -1.93
CA TYR A 245 2.23 7.60 -3.19
C TYR A 245 3.32 8.65 -3.22
N THR A 246 3.93 8.82 -4.39
CA THR A 246 4.92 9.88 -4.65
C THR A 246 4.78 10.40 -6.08
N ALA A 247 5.08 11.67 -6.27
CA ALA A 247 5.18 12.26 -7.59
C ALA A 247 6.25 13.37 -7.62
N PHE A 248 6.91 13.53 -8.77
CA PHE A 248 8.03 14.45 -8.92
C PHE A 248 8.04 15.12 -10.29
N ARG A 249 8.45 16.40 -10.34
CA ARG A 249 8.76 17.16 -11.59
C ARG A 249 10.25 17.09 -11.91
N ARG A 250 10.80 15.87 -11.97
CA ARG A 250 12.23 15.64 -12.14
C ARG A 250 12.81 16.30 -13.37
N LYS A 251 12.14 16.21 -14.54
CA LYS A 251 12.63 16.75 -15.80
C LYS A 251 12.75 18.28 -15.79
N SER A 252 11.76 18.97 -15.22
CA SER A 252 11.71 20.43 -15.19
C SER A 252 12.60 21.05 -14.13
N PHE A 253 12.98 20.30 -13.10
CA PHE A 253 13.73 20.78 -11.94
C PHE A 253 14.91 19.84 -11.59
N ALA A 254 15.59 19.31 -12.62
CA ALA A 254 16.63 18.29 -12.44
C ALA A 254 17.74 18.70 -11.46
N MET A 255 18.16 19.96 -11.50
CA MET A 255 19.24 20.52 -10.64
C MET A 255 18.82 20.74 -9.18
N LEU A 256 17.54 20.55 -8.86
CA LEU A 256 16.98 20.68 -7.50
C LEU A 256 16.65 19.34 -6.87
N HIS A 257 16.87 18.24 -7.60
CA HIS A 257 16.68 16.85 -7.11
C HIS A 257 15.36 16.62 -6.36
N PRO A 258 14.18 16.97 -6.97
CA PRO A 258 12.90 16.93 -6.26
C PRO A 258 12.52 15.54 -5.74
N ASP A 259 12.92 14.48 -6.45
CA ASP A 259 12.77 13.09 -6.05
C ASP A 259 13.61 12.76 -4.81
N GLU A 260 14.90 13.18 -4.80
CA GLU A 260 15.78 12.97 -3.65
C GLU A 260 15.30 13.74 -2.42
N MET A 261 14.89 15.00 -2.57
CA MET A 261 14.40 15.85 -1.48
C MET A 261 13.09 15.30 -0.88
N THR A 262 12.14 14.88 -1.72
CA THR A 262 10.86 14.34 -1.24
C THR A 262 11.08 13.04 -0.46
N LEU A 263 11.91 12.12 -0.98
CA LEU A 263 12.18 10.85 -0.33
C LEU A 263 13.00 11.04 0.96
N TRP A 264 13.96 11.93 0.92
CA TRP A 264 14.77 12.30 2.08
C TRP A 264 13.91 12.81 3.23
N HIS A 265 12.96 13.69 2.94
CA HIS A 265 12.02 14.18 3.95
C HIS A 265 11.20 13.04 4.58
N VAL A 266 10.71 12.09 3.78
CA VAL A 266 9.96 10.93 4.32
C VAL A 266 10.79 10.12 5.29
N LEU A 267 12.06 9.87 4.97
CA LEU A 267 12.96 9.12 5.85
C LEU A 267 13.26 9.89 7.15
N LYS A 268 13.54 11.20 7.03
CA LYS A 268 13.83 12.05 8.18
C LYS A 268 12.63 12.25 9.09
N ASP A 269 11.44 12.48 8.54
CA ASP A 269 10.20 12.60 9.31
C ASP A 269 9.86 11.30 10.04
N ALA A 270 9.96 10.16 9.36
CA ALA A 270 9.72 8.86 9.98
C ALA A 270 10.73 8.56 11.10
N TYR A 271 12.02 8.87 10.88
CA TYR A 271 13.07 8.71 11.88
C TYR A 271 12.83 9.61 13.11
N SER A 272 12.55 10.90 12.90
CA SER A 272 12.32 11.86 13.98
C SER A 272 11.10 11.53 14.85
N ARG A 273 10.16 10.78 14.30
CA ARG A 273 8.94 10.29 14.98
C ARG A 273 9.11 8.92 15.64
N GLY A 274 10.29 8.31 15.54
CA GLY A 274 10.58 7.03 16.18
C GLY A 274 10.01 5.81 15.46
N TYR A 275 9.62 5.92 14.18
CA TYR A 275 9.22 4.75 13.40
C TYR A 275 10.41 3.82 13.16
N GLN A 276 10.14 2.51 13.17
CA GLN A 276 11.20 1.51 13.04
C GLN A 276 11.67 1.32 11.58
N HIS A 277 10.73 1.38 10.63
CA HIS A 277 11.01 1.17 9.21
C HIS A 277 10.20 2.11 8.33
N VAL A 278 10.75 2.41 7.14
CA VAL A 278 9.99 2.96 6.02
C VAL A 278 9.88 1.89 4.94
N PHE A 279 8.68 1.44 4.66
CA PHE A 279 8.37 0.52 3.56
C PHE A 279 7.97 1.28 2.30
N PHE A 280 8.51 0.84 1.16
CA PHE A 280 8.18 1.40 -0.14
C PHE A 280 7.20 0.48 -0.85
N LEU A 281 5.96 0.92 -0.99
CA LEU A 281 4.94 0.15 -1.67
C LEU A 281 5.10 0.23 -3.20
N ASP A 282 4.85 -0.90 -3.89
CA ASP A 282 4.82 -0.97 -5.35
C ASP A 282 6.15 -0.71 -6.08
N VAL A 283 7.25 -1.25 -5.57
CA VAL A 283 8.58 -1.16 -6.21
C VAL A 283 8.76 -2.06 -7.46
N GLY A 284 7.77 -2.85 -7.81
CA GLY A 284 7.71 -3.61 -9.07
C GLY A 284 8.34 -5.00 -9.05
N LEU A 285 8.37 -5.61 -10.23
CA LEU A 285 8.88 -6.96 -10.45
C LEU A 285 10.40 -7.01 -10.25
N PRO A 286 10.96 -8.07 -9.64
CA PRO A 286 12.38 -8.13 -9.30
C PRO A 286 13.30 -8.27 -10.53
N PHE A 287 12.82 -8.90 -11.60
CA PHE A 287 13.59 -9.17 -12.81
C PHE A 287 13.54 -8.07 -13.87
N SER A 288 12.66 -7.06 -13.71
CA SER A 288 12.63 -5.92 -14.62
C SER A 288 13.54 -4.80 -14.15
N HIS A 289 14.23 -4.12 -15.06
CA HIS A 289 14.91 -2.87 -14.76
C HIS A 289 13.88 -1.84 -14.28
N ASN A 290 14.03 -1.37 -13.03
CA ASN A 290 13.13 -0.41 -12.43
C ASN A 290 13.93 0.76 -11.86
N PRO A 291 13.99 1.90 -12.59
CA PRO A 291 14.76 3.07 -12.13
C PRO A 291 14.31 3.61 -10.78
N PHE A 292 13.05 3.46 -10.42
CA PHE A 292 12.55 3.88 -9.11
C PHE A 292 13.08 2.99 -7.99
N ARG A 293 13.19 1.68 -8.22
CA ARG A 293 13.78 0.74 -7.26
C ARG A 293 15.25 1.05 -7.01
N GLU A 294 16.02 1.23 -8.08
CA GLU A 294 17.44 1.59 -7.99
C GLU A 294 17.66 2.93 -7.28
N PHE A 295 16.76 3.88 -7.55
CA PHE A 295 16.75 5.15 -6.86
C PHE A 295 16.53 4.99 -5.34
N ILE A 296 15.55 4.19 -4.90
CA ILE A 296 15.28 3.94 -3.48
C ILE A 296 16.49 3.26 -2.79
N LEU A 297 17.13 2.29 -3.46
CA LEU A 297 18.28 1.59 -2.90
C LEU A 297 19.45 2.51 -2.55
N ARG A 298 19.58 3.66 -3.22
CA ARG A 298 20.63 4.67 -2.90
C ARG A 298 20.47 5.31 -1.52
N PHE A 299 19.27 5.22 -0.93
CA PHE A 299 18.98 5.68 0.43
C PHE A 299 19.22 4.62 1.51
N GLY A 300 19.92 3.54 1.19
CA GLY A 300 20.18 2.44 2.13
C GLY A 300 19.04 1.46 2.29
N GLY A 301 18.11 1.42 1.32
CA GLY A 301 17.02 0.46 1.30
C GLY A 301 17.51 -0.99 1.20
N LYS A 302 16.88 -1.89 1.94
CA LYS A 302 17.14 -3.33 1.90
C LYS A 302 16.09 -4.02 1.04
N PRO A 303 16.48 -4.71 -0.06
CA PRO A 303 15.55 -5.49 -0.86
C PRO A 303 15.25 -6.83 -0.18
N VAL A 304 13.98 -7.21 -0.17
CA VAL A 304 13.50 -8.49 0.35
C VAL A 304 12.66 -9.17 -0.72
N SER A 305 13.00 -10.42 -1.04
CA SER A 305 12.20 -11.24 -1.95
C SER A 305 10.87 -11.60 -1.30
N THR A 306 9.78 -11.35 -1.99
CA THR A 306 8.42 -11.66 -1.54
C THR A 306 7.59 -12.20 -2.69
N TYR A 307 6.39 -12.64 -2.40
CA TYR A 307 5.38 -12.95 -3.41
C TYR A 307 4.30 -11.87 -3.41
N ARG A 308 3.76 -11.61 -4.60
CA ARG A 308 2.48 -10.98 -4.79
C ARG A 308 1.55 -11.99 -5.43
N TRP A 309 0.41 -12.22 -4.80
CA TRP A 309 -0.52 -13.26 -5.21
C TRP A 309 -1.66 -12.70 -6.03
N PHE A 310 -2.02 -13.42 -7.08
CA PHE A 310 -3.11 -13.03 -7.96
C PHE A 310 -4.08 -14.19 -8.18
N HIS A 311 -5.35 -13.85 -8.31
CA HIS A 311 -6.40 -14.75 -8.75
C HIS A 311 -7.28 -14.05 -9.79
N CYS A 312 -7.48 -14.69 -10.95
CA CYS A 312 -8.44 -14.27 -11.97
C CYS A 312 -9.64 -15.23 -11.94
N PRO A 313 -10.89 -14.75 -11.81
CA PRO A 313 -12.07 -15.61 -11.79
C PRO A 313 -12.28 -16.43 -13.06
N ILE A 314 -11.78 -15.95 -14.20
CA ILE A 314 -11.86 -16.65 -15.49
C ILE A 314 -10.81 -17.75 -15.50
N ARG A 315 -11.24 -19.01 -15.38
CA ARG A 315 -10.37 -20.19 -15.16
C ARG A 315 -9.25 -20.34 -16.18
N TRP A 316 -9.53 -20.19 -17.47
CA TRP A 316 -8.52 -20.34 -18.50
C TRP A 316 -7.47 -19.21 -18.45
N ILE A 317 -7.90 -17.96 -18.18
CA ILE A 317 -6.97 -16.82 -18.00
C ILE A 317 -6.10 -17.07 -16.77
N ASN A 318 -6.70 -17.50 -15.66
CA ASN A 318 -5.97 -17.79 -14.43
C ASN A 318 -4.93 -18.90 -14.66
N ALA A 319 -5.27 -19.95 -15.42
CA ALA A 319 -4.36 -21.03 -15.74
C ALA A 319 -3.19 -20.55 -16.62
N VAL A 320 -3.45 -19.76 -17.66
CA VAL A 320 -2.41 -19.19 -18.54
C VAL A 320 -1.49 -18.24 -17.76
N LEU A 321 -2.03 -17.34 -16.95
CA LEU A 321 -1.22 -16.44 -16.13
C LEU A 321 -0.42 -17.22 -15.08
N SER A 322 -1.02 -18.20 -14.44
CA SER A 322 -0.30 -19.10 -13.51
C SER A 322 0.86 -19.84 -14.18
N TRP A 323 0.70 -20.23 -15.44
CA TRP A 323 1.76 -20.88 -16.21
C TRP A 323 2.89 -19.90 -16.57
N ILE A 324 2.55 -18.70 -17.05
CA ILE A 324 3.53 -17.65 -17.42
C ILE A 324 4.39 -17.24 -16.21
N TYR A 325 3.80 -17.13 -15.02
CA TYR A 325 4.48 -16.70 -13.80
C TYR A 325 4.93 -17.88 -12.91
N ARG A 326 4.91 -19.11 -13.43
CA ARG A 326 5.56 -20.25 -12.75
C ARG A 326 7.06 -19.97 -12.69
N SER A 327 7.55 -19.78 -11.51
CA SER A 327 8.98 -19.72 -11.18
C SER A 327 9.42 -21.02 -10.56
#